data_6be0850bbcc99d442da2985f66b5500d
#
_entry.id   6be0850bbcc99d442da2985f66b5500d
#
_cell.length_a   1.000
_cell.length_b   1.000
_cell.length_c   1.000
_cell.angle_alpha   90.00
_cell.angle_beta   90.00
_cell.angle_gamma   90.00
#
_symmetry.space_group_name_H-M   'P 1'
#
loop_
_entity.id
_entity.type
_entity.pdbx_description
1 polymer ?
#
loop_
_entity_poly.entity_id
_entity_poly.type
_entity_poly.pdbx_seq_one_letter_code
_entity_poly.pdbx_strand_id
1 'polypeptide(L)'
;MRKRAPGRWDPVRCLAWAGLAGALLLALGGCASQPGSSPGASADIVTPSDESEARKRARIRLELAVGYFEEGKTEIALDEVKQVIAADPNLADAHNLRGLIYMRLNDRRQAEESFRRAASLNPREANIQHNLGWLYCQEGRYPDAQRAFETAMSNPTYGGRAKTLMAQGVCQARAGQTAEAERSLARAYELDAANPVTGYNLANILYRRGETARAQFYIRRLNNSEYANAESLWLGIRVERRMKDQVAMRQLGDQLKKRYSGSREALAYERGAFDE
;
A
#
# COMPACT_ATOMS: atom_id res chain seq x y z
N MET A 1 1.58 60.53 29.79
CA MET A 1 0.24 61.04 30.26
C MET A 1 -0.65 59.83 30.44
N ARG A 2 -0.88 59.49 31.70
CA ARG A 2 -2.13 59.53 32.48
C ARG A 2 -3.22 58.65 31.92
N LYS A 3 -3.46 57.52 32.61
CA LYS A 3 -4.48 57.23 33.66
C LYS A 3 -5.77 56.67 33.02
N ARG A 4 -6.54 55.75 33.48
CA ARG A 4 -6.79 55.07 34.77
C ARG A 4 -7.65 53.82 34.53
N ALA A 5 -7.45 52.76 35.28
CA ALA A 5 -8.50 51.83 35.73
C ALA A 5 -9.32 52.54 36.86
N PRO A 6 -10.31 51.96 37.53
CA PRO A 6 -10.86 50.60 37.65
C PRO A 6 -12.41 50.60 37.90
N GLY A 7 -12.97 49.42 38.21
CA GLY A 7 -14.35 49.34 38.70
C GLY A 7 -14.81 47.92 39.06
N ARG A 8 -14.38 47.50 40.21
CA ARG A 8 -14.83 46.35 40.99
C ARG A 8 -16.11 46.71 41.75
N TRP A 9 -17.15 45.88 41.73
CA TRP A 9 -18.27 45.89 42.68
C TRP A 9 -18.77 44.46 42.92
N ASP A 10 -18.43 43.91 44.09
CA ASP A 10 -19.25 43.08 44.96
C ASP A 10 -19.83 44.08 46.03
N PRO A 11 -20.74 43.72 46.89
CA PRO A 11 -21.26 42.45 47.37
C PRO A 11 -22.73 42.46 47.95
N VAL A 12 -23.23 41.24 48.25
CA VAL A 12 -23.83 40.82 49.53
C VAL A 12 -25.18 41.38 49.99
N ARG A 13 -26.04 40.45 50.39
CA ARG A 13 -27.04 40.43 51.46
C ARG A 13 -28.47 40.94 51.17
N CYS A 14 -29.36 39.99 51.41
CA CYS A 14 -30.42 39.98 52.45
C CYS A 14 -31.22 38.71 52.31
N LEU A 15 -31.12 37.68 53.14
CA LEU A 15 -31.76 37.47 54.47
C LEU A 15 -33.28 37.54 54.44
N ALA A 16 -33.89 36.37 54.49
CA ALA A 16 -34.66 35.74 55.53
C ALA A 16 -36.20 35.97 55.54
N TRP A 17 -36.82 34.98 56.07
CA TRP A 17 -38.12 34.79 56.75
C TRP A 17 -39.13 33.99 55.91
N ALA A 18 -39.34 32.71 56.17
CA ALA A 18 -40.06 32.05 57.26
C ALA A 18 -41.52 31.78 56.87
N GLY A 19 -41.94 30.55 57.02
CA GLY A 19 -43.34 30.14 56.98
C GLY A 19 -43.49 28.62 56.99
N LEU A 20 -43.47 28.03 58.18
CA LEU A 20 -43.95 26.68 58.46
C LEU A 20 -45.47 26.61 58.23
N ALA A 21 -45.92 25.51 57.65
CA ALA A 21 -47.20 24.76 57.91
C ALA A 21 -47.46 23.94 56.65
N GLY A 22 -47.67 22.68 56.62
CA GLY A 22 -48.34 21.76 57.46
C GLY A 22 -48.75 20.58 56.65
N ALA A 23 -48.54 19.40 57.18
CA ALA A 23 -49.34 18.18 57.04
C ALA A 23 -49.30 17.41 55.71
N LEU A 24 -48.56 16.32 55.68
CA LEU A 24 -49.10 14.93 55.68
C LEU A 24 -50.20 14.63 54.66
N LEU A 25 -49.85 14.06 53.49
CA LEU A 25 -50.69 13.13 52.77
C LEU A 25 -49.80 12.10 52.06
N LEU A 26 -49.79 10.96 52.68
CA LEU A 26 -49.77 9.57 52.18
C LEU A 26 -49.20 9.27 50.80
N ALA A 27 -48.17 8.50 50.89
CA ALA A 27 -47.58 7.60 49.94
C ALA A 27 -48.62 6.83 49.08
N LEU A 28 -48.43 6.93 47.77
CA LEU A 28 -48.64 5.81 46.83
C LEU A 28 -47.49 5.82 45.86
N GLY A 29 -46.54 4.94 46.14
CA GLY A 29 -45.40 4.67 45.30
C GLY A 29 -45.85 4.11 43.94
N GLY A 30 -45.74 4.93 42.93
CA GLY A 30 -45.65 4.49 41.57
C GLY A 30 -44.18 4.22 41.24
N CYS A 31 -43.77 2.96 41.14
CA CYS A 31 -42.53 2.56 40.52
C CYS A 31 -42.54 3.03 39.08
N ALA A 32 -42.07 4.22 38.79
CA ALA A 32 -41.63 4.58 37.47
C ALA A 32 -40.34 3.80 37.23
N SER A 33 -40.47 2.69 36.53
CA SER A 33 -39.35 1.98 35.96
C SER A 33 -38.65 2.93 34.99
N GLN A 34 -37.62 3.60 35.45
CA GLN A 34 -36.62 4.16 34.52
C GLN A 34 -36.17 3.00 33.64
N PRO A 35 -36.17 3.14 32.30
CA PRO A 35 -35.44 2.20 31.47
C PRO A 35 -33.99 2.32 31.88
N GLY A 36 -33.52 1.36 32.68
CA GLY A 36 -32.16 1.21 33.07
C GLY A 36 -31.29 1.25 31.82
N SER A 37 -30.39 2.22 31.77
CA SER A 37 -29.24 2.13 30.91
C SER A 37 -28.53 0.82 31.25
N SER A 38 -28.76 -0.19 30.45
CA SER A 38 -27.99 -1.44 30.53
C SER A 38 -26.51 -1.07 30.43
N PRO A 39 -25.70 -1.47 31.42
CA PRO A 39 -24.25 -1.31 31.26
C PRO A 39 -23.86 -2.11 30.02
N GLY A 40 -23.32 -1.37 29.01
CA GLY A 40 -22.64 -1.88 27.83
C GLY A 40 -22.94 -3.33 27.47
N ALA A 41 -23.86 -3.55 26.55
CA ALA A 41 -23.82 -4.79 25.80
C ALA A 41 -22.41 -4.85 25.22
N SER A 42 -21.56 -5.69 25.82
CA SER A 42 -20.31 -6.08 25.17
C SER A 42 -20.71 -6.53 23.78
N ALA A 43 -20.23 -5.78 22.76
CA ALA A 43 -20.50 -6.16 21.38
C ALA A 43 -20.07 -7.63 21.25
N ASP A 44 -21.04 -8.47 20.92
CA ASP A 44 -20.80 -9.89 20.78
C ASP A 44 -19.63 -10.09 19.80
N ILE A 45 -18.69 -10.95 20.17
CA ILE A 45 -17.54 -11.21 19.31
C ILE A 45 -18.08 -11.92 18.08
N VAL A 46 -18.13 -11.21 16.96
CA VAL A 46 -18.55 -11.78 15.67
C VAL A 46 -17.59 -12.91 15.29
N THR A 47 -18.13 -14.11 15.23
CA THR A 47 -17.40 -15.31 14.85
C THR A 47 -17.78 -15.74 13.43
N PRO A 48 -16.99 -16.62 12.78
CA PRO A 48 -17.38 -17.18 11.48
C PRO A 48 -18.75 -17.87 11.46
N SER A 49 -19.24 -18.31 12.64
CA SER A 49 -20.57 -18.91 12.77
C SER A 49 -21.72 -17.90 12.67
N ASP A 50 -21.44 -16.63 12.92
CA ASP A 50 -22.42 -15.53 12.85
C ASP A 50 -22.54 -14.94 11.44
N GLU A 51 -21.68 -15.40 10.51
CA GLU A 51 -21.67 -14.95 9.14
C GLU A 51 -22.92 -15.46 8.39
N SER A 52 -23.65 -14.54 7.74
CA SER A 52 -24.81 -14.93 6.94
C SER A 52 -24.41 -15.84 5.76
N GLU A 53 -25.30 -16.73 5.36
CA GLU A 53 -25.09 -17.62 4.20
C GLU A 53 -24.82 -16.83 2.90
N ALA A 54 -25.41 -15.64 2.75
CA ALA A 54 -25.14 -14.77 1.62
C ALA A 54 -23.67 -14.29 1.63
N ARG A 55 -23.17 -13.91 2.79
CA ARG A 55 -21.78 -13.45 2.95
C ARG A 55 -20.77 -14.58 2.76
N LYS A 56 -21.06 -15.79 3.28
CA LYS A 56 -20.26 -16.99 3.02
C LYS A 56 -20.14 -17.27 1.52
N ARG A 57 -21.26 -17.24 0.80
CA ARG A 57 -21.26 -17.41 -0.66
C ARG A 57 -20.49 -16.32 -1.38
N ALA A 58 -20.61 -15.06 -0.96
CA ALA A 58 -19.85 -13.94 -1.52
C ALA A 58 -18.34 -14.15 -1.33
N ARG A 59 -17.92 -14.62 -0.15
CA ARG A 59 -16.50 -14.90 0.13
C ARG A 59 -15.94 -16.03 -0.73
N ILE A 60 -16.67 -17.16 -0.85
CA ILE A 60 -16.26 -18.28 -1.72
C ILE A 60 -16.16 -17.81 -3.18
N ARG A 61 -17.11 -17.00 -3.64
CA ARG A 61 -17.06 -16.44 -5.00
C ARG A 61 -15.90 -15.45 -5.18
N LEU A 62 -15.52 -14.71 -4.13
CA LEU A 62 -14.35 -13.84 -4.16
C LEU A 62 -13.07 -14.66 -4.35
N GLU A 63 -12.93 -15.79 -3.65
CA GLU A 63 -11.77 -16.70 -3.83
C GLU A 63 -11.70 -17.22 -5.28
N LEU A 64 -12.85 -17.56 -5.87
CA LEU A 64 -12.92 -17.94 -7.29
C LEU A 64 -12.49 -16.78 -8.21
N ALA A 65 -12.96 -15.56 -7.93
CA ALA A 65 -12.58 -14.37 -8.71
C ALA A 65 -11.06 -14.09 -8.62
N VAL A 66 -10.46 -14.30 -7.43
CA VAL A 66 -9.00 -14.22 -7.24
C VAL A 66 -8.29 -15.25 -8.12
N GLY A 67 -8.74 -16.52 -8.10
CA GLY A 67 -8.16 -17.56 -8.94
C GLY A 67 -8.21 -17.21 -10.43
N TYR A 68 -9.33 -16.76 -10.95
CA TYR A 68 -9.42 -16.30 -12.34
C TYR A 68 -8.50 -15.12 -12.64
N PHE A 69 -8.38 -14.19 -11.68
CA PHE A 69 -7.45 -13.07 -11.85
C PHE A 69 -5.99 -13.52 -11.90
N GLU A 70 -5.58 -14.47 -11.07
CA GLU A 70 -4.22 -15.04 -11.07
C GLU A 70 -3.91 -15.81 -12.34
N GLU A 71 -4.90 -16.54 -12.87
CA GLU A 71 -4.81 -17.22 -14.16
C GLU A 71 -4.81 -16.28 -15.39
N GLY A 72 -4.95 -14.97 -15.17
CA GLY A 72 -5.02 -13.97 -16.25
C GLY A 72 -6.36 -13.89 -16.96
N LYS A 73 -7.39 -14.58 -16.50
CA LYS A 73 -8.77 -14.54 -17.02
C LYS A 73 -9.49 -13.28 -16.51
N THR A 74 -9.01 -12.13 -16.91
CA THR A 74 -9.33 -10.84 -16.29
C THR A 74 -10.81 -10.47 -16.41
N GLU A 75 -11.45 -10.75 -17.55
CA GLU A 75 -12.87 -10.45 -17.78
C GLU A 75 -13.79 -11.33 -16.91
N ILE A 76 -13.44 -12.61 -16.79
CA ILE A 76 -14.19 -13.56 -15.93
C ILE A 76 -14.05 -13.12 -14.46
N ALA A 77 -12.84 -12.78 -14.03
CA ALA A 77 -12.61 -12.25 -12.68
C ALA A 77 -13.42 -10.98 -12.41
N LEU A 78 -13.58 -10.10 -13.42
CA LEU A 78 -14.38 -8.88 -13.29
C LEU A 78 -15.87 -9.20 -13.12
N ASP A 79 -16.38 -10.17 -13.86
CA ASP A 79 -17.78 -10.58 -13.75
C ASP A 79 -18.07 -11.19 -12.38
N GLU A 80 -17.22 -12.12 -11.93
CA GLU A 80 -17.35 -12.73 -10.61
C GLU A 80 -17.29 -11.70 -9.47
N VAL A 81 -16.33 -10.77 -9.50
CA VAL A 81 -16.21 -9.76 -8.45
C VAL A 81 -17.39 -8.77 -8.43
N LYS A 82 -18.02 -8.47 -9.59
CA LYS A 82 -19.25 -7.68 -9.64
C LYS A 82 -20.41 -8.40 -8.93
N GLN A 83 -20.52 -9.71 -9.12
CA GLN A 83 -21.54 -10.51 -8.43
C GLN A 83 -21.28 -10.58 -6.93
N VAL A 84 -20.01 -10.66 -6.50
CA VAL A 84 -19.63 -10.55 -5.07
C VAL A 84 -20.07 -9.22 -4.49
N ILE A 85 -19.77 -8.11 -5.15
CA ILE A 85 -20.14 -6.76 -4.68
C ILE A 85 -21.66 -6.57 -4.67
N ALA A 86 -22.38 -7.16 -5.60
CA ALA A 86 -23.86 -7.13 -5.60
C ALA A 86 -24.45 -7.90 -4.39
N ALA A 87 -23.79 -8.99 -3.97
CA ALA A 87 -24.22 -9.79 -2.82
C ALA A 87 -23.78 -9.17 -1.47
N ASP A 88 -22.59 -8.59 -1.39
CA ASP A 88 -22.07 -7.86 -0.23
C ASP A 88 -21.33 -6.58 -0.66
N PRO A 89 -22.01 -5.44 -0.73
CA PRO A 89 -21.43 -4.17 -1.13
C PRO A 89 -20.37 -3.60 -0.17
N ASN A 90 -20.27 -4.18 1.01
CA ASN A 90 -19.35 -3.73 2.06
C ASN A 90 -18.12 -4.63 2.23
N LEU A 91 -17.92 -5.59 1.34
CA LEU A 91 -16.74 -6.44 1.36
C LEU A 91 -15.53 -5.69 0.74
N ALA A 92 -14.66 -5.16 1.60
CA ALA A 92 -13.50 -4.35 1.19
C ALA A 92 -12.60 -5.08 0.19
N ASP A 93 -12.36 -6.39 0.40
CA ASP A 93 -11.49 -7.20 -0.44
C ASP A 93 -12.04 -7.35 -1.87
N ALA A 94 -13.37 -7.40 -2.04
CA ALA A 94 -13.98 -7.44 -3.37
C ALA A 94 -13.72 -6.13 -4.13
N HIS A 95 -13.84 -4.99 -3.48
CA HIS A 95 -13.50 -3.70 -4.09
C HIS A 95 -12.00 -3.59 -4.38
N ASN A 96 -11.15 -4.12 -3.50
CA ASN A 96 -9.70 -4.16 -3.72
C ASN A 96 -9.35 -5.02 -4.95
N LEU A 97 -9.92 -6.22 -5.07
CA LEU A 97 -9.73 -7.08 -6.25
C LEU A 97 -10.24 -6.39 -7.52
N ARG A 98 -11.42 -5.75 -7.47
CA ARG A 98 -11.96 -4.98 -8.60
C ARG A 98 -10.99 -3.89 -9.04
N GLY A 99 -10.35 -3.21 -8.10
CA GLY A 99 -9.32 -2.22 -8.38
C GLY A 99 -8.11 -2.82 -9.12
N LEU A 100 -7.61 -3.96 -8.66
CA LEU A 100 -6.51 -4.68 -9.33
C LEU A 100 -6.88 -5.14 -10.74
N ILE A 101 -8.10 -5.61 -10.93
CA ILE A 101 -8.62 -6.01 -12.24
C ILE A 101 -8.66 -4.81 -13.19
N TYR A 102 -9.17 -3.66 -12.76
CA TYR A 102 -9.21 -2.45 -13.58
C TYR A 102 -7.81 -1.89 -13.86
N MET A 103 -6.85 -2.03 -12.94
CA MET A 103 -5.45 -1.71 -13.24
C MET A 103 -4.90 -2.57 -14.37
N ARG A 104 -5.19 -3.87 -14.38
CA ARG A 104 -4.77 -4.79 -15.46
C ARG A 104 -5.44 -4.46 -16.80
N LEU A 105 -6.70 -4.00 -16.76
CA LEU A 105 -7.45 -3.50 -17.92
C LEU A 105 -7.05 -2.07 -18.34
N ASN A 106 -6.10 -1.46 -17.64
CA ASN A 106 -5.65 -0.08 -17.85
C ASN A 106 -6.76 0.99 -17.67
N ASP A 107 -7.85 0.65 -16.98
CA ASP A 107 -8.89 1.62 -16.57
C ASP A 107 -8.55 2.19 -15.19
N ARG A 108 -7.68 3.20 -15.18
CA ARG A 108 -7.17 3.80 -13.96
C ARG A 108 -8.25 4.50 -13.13
N ARG A 109 -9.26 5.08 -13.80
CA ARG A 109 -10.36 5.75 -13.11
C ARG A 109 -11.20 4.76 -12.28
N GLN A 110 -11.58 3.64 -12.88
CA GLN A 110 -12.32 2.60 -12.18
C GLN A 110 -11.47 1.91 -11.11
N ALA A 111 -10.16 1.78 -11.34
CA ALA A 111 -9.23 1.25 -10.34
C ALA A 111 -9.18 2.16 -9.10
N GLU A 112 -9.02 3.48 -9.29
CA GLU A 112 -9.01 4.44 -8.18
C GLU A 112 -10.32 4.44 -7.39
N GLU A 113 -11.45 4.48 -8.08
CA GLU A 113 -12.78 4.41 -7.44
C GLU A 113 -12.91 3.14 -6.58
N SER A 114 -12.50 2.01 -7.13
CA SER A 114 -12.57 0.71 -6.45
C SER A 114 -11.67 0.67 -5.21
N PHE A 115 -10.41 1.09 -5.33
CA PHE A 115 -9.49 1.13 -4.19
C PHE A 115 -9.91 2.14 -3.12
N ARG A 116 -10.43 3.30 -3.50
CA ARG A 116 -10.97 4.28 -2.54
C ARG A 116 -12.16 3.72 -1.78
N ARG A 117 -13.04 2.98 -2.46
CA ARG A 117 -14.15 2.31 -1.79
C ARG A 117 -13.62 1.24 -0.83
N ALA A 118 -12.66 0.42 -1.24
CA ALA A 118 -12.01 -0.55 -0.37
C ALA A 118 -11.38 0.12 0.87
N ALA A 119 -10.64 1.21 0.68
CA ALA A 119 -10.02 1.96 1.75
C ALA A 119 -11.03 2.62 2.70
N SER A 120 -12.20 3.06 2.20
CA SER A 120 -13.26 3.58 3.06
C SER A 120 -13.91 2.51 3.93
N LEU A 121 -13.96 1.27 3.46
CA LEU A 121 -14.52 0.12 4.18
C LEU A 121 -13.52 -0.46 5.19
N ASN A 122 -12.23 -0.50 4.82
CA ASN A 122 -11.17 -0.98 5.70
C ASN A 122 -9.91 -0.08 5.60
N PRO A 123 -9.89 1.06 6.32
CA PRO A 123 -8.81 2.05 6.22
C PRO A 123 -7.44 1.54 6.70
N ARG A 124 -7.43 0.50 7.54
CA ARG A 124 -6.21 -0.06 8.14
C ARG A 124 -5.62 -1.23 7.35
N GLU A 125 -6.30 -1.67 6.28
CA GLU A 125 -5.79 -2.77 5.46
C GLU A 125 -4.61 -2.30 4.60
N ALA A 126 -3.44 -2.78 4.96
CA ALA A 126 -2.18 -2.32 4.38
C ALA A 126 -2.07 -2.63 2.87
N ASN A 127 -2.63 -3.76 2.42
CA ASN A 127 -2.61 -4.12 1.00
C ASN A 127 -3.42 -3.15 0.14
N ILE A 128 -4.55 -2.65 0.65
CA ILE A 128 -5.36 -1.65 -0.06
C ILE A 128 -4.57 -0.35 -0.23
N GLN A 129 -3.91 0.10 0.84
CA GLN A 129 -3.08 1.30 0.82
C GLN A 129 -1.85 1.13 -0.09
N HIS A 130 -1.21 -0.06 -0.09
CA HIS A 130 -0.16 -0.40 -1.03
C HIS A 130 -0.63 -0.27 -2.49
N ASN A 131 -1.79 -0.83 -2.82
CA ASN A 131 -2.34 -0.82 -4.17
C ASN A 131 -2.71 0.60 -4.63
N LEU A 132 -3.30 1.41 -3.75
CA LEU A 132 -3.52 2.85 -3.99
C LEU A 132 -2.21 3.58 -4.26
N GLY A 133 -1.20 3.35 -3.43
CA GLY A 133 0.12 3.94 -3.60
C GLY A 133 0.73 3.60 -4.96
N TRP A 134 0.61 2.36 -5.38
CA TRP A 134 1.12 1.92 -6.67
C TRP A 134 0.35 2.55 -7.85
N LEU A 135 -0.99 2.63 -7.77
CA LEU A 135 -1.80 3.32 -8.76
C LEU A 135 -1.39 4.79 -8.91
N TYR A 136 -1.30 5.53 -7.80
CA TYR A 136 -0.88 6.93 -7.80
C TYR A 136 0.53 7.12 -8.37
N CYS A 137 1.43 6.19 -8.08
CA CYS A 137 2.77 6.18 -8.66
C CYS A 137 2.76 6.04 -10.18
N GLN A 138 1.91 5.16 -10.72
CA GLN A 138 1.75 4.99 -12.16
C GLN A 138 1.15 6.22 -12.85
N GLU A 139 0.36 7.00 -12.13
CA GLU A 139 -0.24 8.26 -12.60
C GLU A 139 0.69 9.48 -12.43
N GLY A 140 1.89 9.30 -11.87
CA GLY A 140 2.80 10.40 -11.56
C GLY A 140 2.39 11.25 -10.35
N ARG A 141 1.40 10.82 -9.59
CA ARG A 141 0.92 11.46 -8.36
C ARG A 141 1.79 11.05 -7.17
N TYR A 142 3.07 11.38 -7.24
CA TYR A 142 4.08 10.90 -6.29
C TYR A 142 3.82 11.26 -4.83
N PRO A 143 3.33 12.48 -4.49
CA PRO A 143 2.99 12.80 -3.09
C PRO A 143 1.84 11.95 -2.54
N ASP A 144 0.83 11.61 -3.36
CA ASP A 144 -0.27 10.74 -2.96
C ASP A 144 0.21 9.30 -2.78
N ALA A 145 1.06 8.82 -3.70
CA ALA A 145 1.69 7.52 -3.61
C ALA A 145 2.50 7.36 -2.32
N GLN A 146 3.31 8.36 -1.98
CA GLN A 146 4.11 8.36 -0.76
C GLN A 146 3.24 8.22 0.49
N ARG A 147 2.18 9.03 0.62
CA ARG A 147 1.24 8.96 1.76
C ARG A 147 0.57 7.58 1.88
N ALA A 148 0.15 7.01 0.77
CA ALA A 148 -0.48 5.69 0.76
C ALA A 148 0.49 4.60 1.18
N PHE A 149 1.74 4.59 0.70
CA PHE A 149 2.76 3.64 1.13
C PHE A 149 3.11 3.80 2.62
N GLU A 150 3.21 5.02 3.13
CA GLU A 150 3.44 5.30 4.55
C GLU A 150 2.29 4.75 5.40
N THR A 151 1.05 4.94 4.96
CA THR A 151 -0.13 4.38 5.63
C THR A 151 -0.07 2.85 5.64
N ALA A 152 0.28 2.19 4.53
CA ALA A 152 0.47 0.74 4.49
C ALA A 152 1.55 0.28 5.49
N MET A 153 2.64 1.01 5.58
CA MET A 153 3.78 0.70 6.44
C MET A 153 3.54 1.01 7.93
N SER A 154 2.51 1.78 8.26
CA SER A 154 2.17 2.12 9.66
C SER A 154 1.64 0.91 10.44
N ASN A 155 1.16 -0.14 9.78
CA ASN A 155 0.75 -1.38 10.42
C ASN A 155 2.01 -2.22 10.76
N PRO A 156 2.34 -2.44 12.04
CA PRO A 156 3.56 -3.17 12.44
C PRO A 156 3.52 -4.65 12.05
N THR A 157 2.33 -5.25 11.92
CA THR A 157 2.15 -6.66 11.57
C THR A 157 2.02 -6.91 10.07
N TYR A 158 2.18 -5.87 9.26
CA TYR A 158 2.06 -6.00 7.81
C TYR A 158 3.19 -6.84 7.20
N GLY A 159 2.86 -8.03 6.70
CA GLY A 159 3.83 -8.95 6.09
C GLY A 159 4.36 -8.48 4.72
N GLY A 160 3.64 -7.61 4.00
CA GLY A 160 4.04 -7.12 2.68
C GLY A 160 5.02 -5.93 2.68
N ARG A 161 5.74 -5.70 3.79
CA ARG A 161 6.65 -4.55 3.95
C ARG A 161 7.73 -4.48 2.88
N ALA A 162 8.36 -5.62 2.54
CA ALA A 162 9.39 -5.68 1.49
C ALA A 162 8.83 -5.22 0.14
N LYS A 163 7.66 -5.73 -0.25
CA LYS A 163 6.96 -5.37 -1.48
C LYS A 163 6.61 -3.88 -1.51
N THR A 164 6.14 -3.33 -0.39
CA THR A 164 5.76 -1.90 -0.34
C THR A 164 6.98 -1.00 -0.39
N LEU A 165 8.06 -1.32 0.31
CA LEU A 165 9.33 -0.59 0.23
C LEU A 165 9.93 -0.62 -1.18
N MET A 166 9.86 -1.75 -1.86
CA MET A 166 10.28 -1.86 -3.26
C MET A 166 9.44 -0.94 -4.15
N ALA A 167 8.10 -0.99 -4.05
CA ALA A 167 7.22 -0.14 -4.84
C ALA A 167 7.45 1.35 -4.54
N GLN A 168 7.62 1.72 -3.27
CA GLN A 168 7.96 3.07 -2.82
C GLN A 168 9.29 3.53 -3.43
N GLY A 169 10.34 2.71 -3.37
CA GLY A 169 11.64 3.05 -3.93
C GLY A 169 11.62 3.21 -5.46
N VAL A 170 10.88 2.35 -6.17
CA VAL A 170 10.66 2.50 -7.62
C VAL A 170 9.93 3.81 -7.92
N CYS A 171 8.93 4.16 -7.11
CA CYS A 171 8.16 5.38 -7.26
C CYS A 171 9.02 6.63 -7.02
N GLN A 172 9.82 6.62 -5.95
CA GLN A 172 10.77 7.69 -5.63
C GLN A 172 11.81 7.87 -6.74
N ALA A 173 12.31 6.79 -7.34
CA ALA A 173 13.21 6.86 -8.49
C ALA A 173 12.55 7.53 -9.69
N ARG A 174 11.29 7.23 -9.99
CA ARG A 174 10.51 7.89 -11.05
C ARG A 174 10.26 9.37 -10.76
N ALA A 175 10.12 9.73 -9.49
CA ALA A 175 9.97 11.11 -9.04
C ALA A 175 11.30 11.90 -9.03
N GLY A 176 12.44 11.27 -9.39
CA GLY A 176 13.76 11.88 -9.33
C GLY A 176 14.38 11.94 -7.93
N GLN A 177 13.72 11.36 -6.92
CA GLN A 177 14.15 11.31 -5.52
C GLN A 177 15.16 10.16 -5.32
N THR A 178 16.34 10.28 -5.92
CA THR A 178 17.31 9.18 -6.03
C THR A 178 17.82 8.68 -4.67
N ALA A 179 18.08 9.58 -3.72
CA ALA A 179 18.58 9.21 -2.40
C ALA A 179 17.53 8.48 -1.55
N GLU A 180 16.28 8.91 -1.62
CA GLU A 180 15.13 8.27 -0.99
C GLU A 180 14.90 6.88 -1.60
N ALA A 181 14.94 6.80 -2.93
CA ALA A 181 14.79 5.56 -3.67
C ALA A 181 15.84 4.51 -3.25
N GLU A 182 17.11 4.93 -3.15
CA GLU A 182 18.18 4.04 -2.69
C GLU A 182 17.88 3.51 -1.28
N ARG A 183 17.50 4.39 -0.33
CA ARG A 183 17.18 3.97 1.04
C ARG A 183 16.03 2.97 1.09
N SER A 184 14.94 3.26 0.37
CA SER A 184 13.76 2.38 0.34
C SER A 184 14.08 1.03 -0.30
N LEU A 185 14.81 1.01 -1.41
CA LEU A 185 15.21 -0.22 -2.10
C LEU A 185 16.25 -1.02 -1.31
N ALA A 186 17.21 -0.36 -0.63
CA ALA A 186 18.15 -1.05 0.24
C ALA A 186 17.42 -1.77 1.38
N ARG A 187 16.46 -1.09 2.01
CA ARG A 187 15.66 -1.71 3.08
C ARG A 187 14.72 -2.81 2.56
N ALA A 188 14.19 -2.67 1.34
CA ALA A 188 13.45 -3.74 0.68
C ALA A 188 14.33 -4.98 0.45
N TYR A 189 15.59 -4.75 0.03
CA TYR A 189 16.56 -5.81 -0.21
C TYR A 189 17.01 -6.52 1.07
N GLU A 190 17.12 -5.81 2.20
CA GLU A 190 17.38 -6.41 3.52
C GLU A 190 16.26 -7.39 3.93
N LEU A 191 15.02 -7.08 3.59
CA LEU A 191 13.85 -7.90 3.91
C LEU A 191 13.63 -9.04 2.91
N ASP A 192 13.94 -8.81 1.64
CA ASP A 192 13.79 -9.77 0.54
C ASP A 192 14.89 -9.57 -0.50
N ALA A 193 16.03 -10.20 -0.27
CA ALA A 193 17.18 -10.14 -1.17
C ALA A 193 17.00 -10.96 -2.47
N ALA A 194 15.96 -11.78 -2.56
CA ALA A 194 15.66 -12.57 -3.75
C ALA A 194 14.82 -11.80 -4.79
N ASN A 195 14.23 -10.69 -4.40
CA ASN A 195 13.36 -9.91 -5.29
C ASN A 195 14.15 -9.28 -6.46
N PRO A 196 13.91 -9.70 -7.71
CA PRO A 196 14.67 -9.26 -8.86
C PRO A 196 14.47 -7.76 -9.17
N VAL A 197 13.27 -7.24 -8.91
CA VAL A 197 12.93 -5.83 -9.14
C VAL A 197 13.73 -4.94 -8.19
N THR A 198 13.83 -5.34 -6.93
CA THR A 198 14.62 -4.62 -5.93
C THR A 198 16.09 -4.61 -6.30
N GLY A 199 16.66 -5.79 -6.62
CA GLY A 199 18.07 -5.94 -6.99
C GLY A 199 18.44 -5.12 -8.22
N TYR A 200 17.62 -5.18 -9.27
CA TYR A 200 17.82 -4.41 -10.50
C TYR A 200 17.79 -2.90 -10.26
N ASN A 201 16.73 -2.39 -9.61
CA ASN A 201 16.56 -0.95 -9.42
C ASN A 201 17.66 -0.37 -8.51
N LEU A 202 18.06 -1.10 -7.47
CA LEU A 202 19.17 -0.68 -6.60
C LEU A 202 20.50 -0.64 -7.36
N ALA A 203 20.79 -1.68 -8.14
CA ALA A 203 21.98 -1.71 -9.00
C ALA A 203 21.99 -0.54 -10.00
N ASN A 204 20.86 -0.26 -10.64
CA ASN A 204 20.75 0.81 -11.64
C ASN A 204 20.95 2.21 -11.01
N ILE A 205 20.36 2.47 -9.84
CA ILE A 205 20.58 3.74 -9.11
C ILE A 205 22.05 3.91 -8.76
N LEU A 206 22.68 2.88 -8.20
CA LEU A 206 24.09 2.92 -7.80
C LEU A 206 25.02 3.10 -9.02
N TYR A 207 24.71 2.41 -10.12
CA TYR A 207 25.47 2.56 -11.37
C TYR A 207 25.41 4.00 -11.91
N ARG A 208 24.20 4.60 -11.94
CA ARG A 208 24.02 6.00 -12.38
C ARG A 208 24.74 7.00 -11.49
N ARG A 209 24.87 6.72 -10.21
CA ARG A 209 25.63 7.54 -9.25
C ARG A 209 27.14 7.33 -9.32
N GLY A 210 27.63 6.39 -10.14
CA GLY A 210 29.04 6.06 -10.24
C GLY A 210 29.55 5.10 -9.16
N GLU A 211 28.69 4.60 -8.29
CA GLU A 211 29.02 3.62 -7.25
C GLU A 211 29.09 2.20 -7.83
N THR A 212 29.96 2.04 -8.82
CA THR A 212 29.97 0.88 -9.71
C THR A 212 30.24 -0.44 -8.97
N ALA A 213 31.12 -0.45 -7.96
CA ALA A 213 31.41 -1.65 -7.18
C ALA A 213 30.18 -2.14 -6.37
N ARG A 214 29.41 -1.22 -5.81
CA ARG A 214 28.15 -1.57 -5.14
C ARG A 214 27.10 -2.06 -6.15
N ALA A 215 26.98 -1.41 -7.29
CA ALA A 215 26.09 -1.84 -8.37
C ALA A 215 26.43 -3.26 -8.84
N GLN A 216 27.73 -3.59 -8.97
CA GLN A 216 28.19 -4.91 -9.36
C GLN A 216 27.72 -6.01 -8.41
N PHE A 217 27.77 -5.78 -7.11
CA PHE A 217 27.29 -6.74 -6.11
C PHE A 217 25.82 -7.15 -6.35
N TYR A 218 24.94 -6.19 -6.55
CA TYR A 218 23.51 -6.46 -6.73
C TYR A 218 23.21 -7.06 -8.09
N ILE A 219 23.83 -6.53 -9.16
CA ILE A 219 23.52 -7.00 -10.52
C ILE A 219 24.11 -8.38 -10.81
N ARG A 220 25.28 -8.72 -10.28
CA ARG A 220 25.84 -10.09 -10.38
C ARG A 220 24.93 -11.12 -9.72
N ARG A 221 24.42 -10.81 -8.52
CA ARG A 221 23.50 -11.71 -7.83
C ARG A 221 22.23 -11.96 -8.65
N LEU A 222 21.64 -10.90 -9.23
CA LEU A 222 20.47 -11.03 -10.08
C LEU A 222 20.79 -11.84 -11.36
N ASN A 223 21.90 -11.54 -12.05
CA ASN A 223 22.26 -12.21 -13.28
C ASN A 223 22.69 -13.68 -13.10
N ASN A 224 23.03 -14.08 -11.88
CA ASN A 224 23.30 -15.47 -11.52
C ASN A 224 22.03 -16.22 -11.04
N SER A 225 20.86 -15.61 -11.06
CA SER A 225 19.58 -16.22 -10.73
C SER A 225 18.77 -16.59 -11.98
N GLU A 226 17.69 -17.33 -11.76
CA GLU A 226 16.72 -17.64 -12.79
C GLU A 226 15.97 -16.42 -13.36
N TYR A 227 15.96 -15.31 -12.60
CA TYR A 227 15.30 -14.06 -12.95
C TYR A 227 16.13 -13.15 -13.87
N ALA A 228 17.31 -13.59 -14.30
CA ALA A 228 18.12 -12.83 -15.25
C ALA A 228 17.35 -12.63 -16.57
N ASN A 229 17.28 -11.39 -17.02
CA ASN A 229 16.61 -10.98 -18.26
C ASN A 229 17.50 -10.05 -19.10
N ALA A 230 17.04 -9.65 -20.28
CA ALA A 230 17.83 -8.81 -21.18
C ALA A 230 18.30 -7.50 -20.53
N GLU A 231 17.41 -6.82 -19.81
CA GLU A 231 17.75 -5.55 -19.14
C GLU A 231 18.78 -5.73 -18.03
N SER A 232 18.64 -6.80 -17.22
CA SER A 232 19.59 -7.06 -16.12
C SER A 232 20.97 -7.48 -16.65
N LEU A 233 21.01 -8.29 -17.69
CA LEU A 233 22.26 -8.67 -18.36
C LEU A 233 22.92 -7.43 -18.96
N TRP A 234 22.15 -6.55 -19.61
CA TRP A 234 22.66 -5.31 -20.17
C TRP A 234 23.24 -4.38 -19.12
N LEU A 235 22.53 -4.17 -18.01
CA LEU A 235 23.08 -3.40 -16.90
C LEU A 235 24.37 -4.03 -16.35
N GLY A 236 24.39 -5.36 -16.22
CA GLY A 236 25.60 -6.11 -15.84
C GLY A 236 26.77 -5.84 -16.76
N ILE A 237 26.57 -5.93 -18.08
CA ILE A 237 27.60 -5.63 -19.11
C ILE A 237 28.15 -4.22 -18.93
N ARG A 238 27.30 -3.22 -18.73
CA ARG A 238 27.72 -1.82 -18.53
C ARG A 238 28.48 -1.63 -17.23
N VAL A 239 28.08 -2.33 -16.17
CA VAL A 239 28.80 -2.34 -14.87
C VAL A 239 30.17 -2.98 -15.03
N GLU A 240 30.26 -4.19 -15.63
CA GLU A 240 31.54 -4.89 -15.80
C GLU A 240 32.49 -4.10 -16.72
N ARG A 241 31.98 -3.49 -17.80
CA ARG A 241 32.77 -2.59 -18.65
C ARG A 241 33.40 -1.44 -17.83
N ARG A 242 32.61 -0.82 -16.96
CA ARG A 242 33.11 0.30 -16.10
C ARG A 242 34.09 -0.20 -15.04
N MET A 243 33.92 -1.43 -14.56
CA MET A 243 34.88 -2.11 -13.67
C MET A 243 36.14 -2.63 -14.42
N LYS A 244 36.15 -2.55 -15.75
CA LYS A 244 37.22 -3.06 -16.65
C LYS A 244 37.36 -4.59 -16.62
N ASP A 245 36.33 -5.31 -16.18
CA ASP A 245 36.28 -6.79 -16.23
C ASP A 245 35.76 -7.24 -17.59
N GLN A 246 36.71 -7.35 -18.56
CA GLN A 246 36.40 -7.74 -19.94
C GLN A 246 35.93 -9.19 -20.07
N VAL A 247 36.31 -10.05 -19.12
CA VAL A 247 35.92 -11.46 -19.14
C VAL A 247 34.45 -11.57 -18.74
N ALA A 248 34.07 -11.00 -17.62
CA ALA A 248 32.68 -10.99 -17.17
C ALA A 248 31.76 -10.26 -18.16
N MET A 249 32.22 -9.14 -18.74
CA MET A 249 31.48 -8.40 -19.76
C MET A 249 31.14 -9.28 -20.97
N ARG A 250 32.14 -10.01 -21.50
CA ARG A 250 31.93 -10.94 -22.65
C ARG A 250 31.01 -12.09 -22.30
N GLN A 251 31.17 -12.72 -21.14
CA GLN A 251 30.31 -13.80 -20.67
C GLN A 251 28.84 -13.38 -20.62
N LEU A 252 28.56 -12.19 -20.08
CA LEU A 252 27.21 -11.64 -20.03
C LEU A 252 26.68 -11.29 -21.44
N GLY A 253 27.55 -10.78 -22.33
CA GLY A 253 27.23 -10.50 -23.72
C GLY A 253 26.85 -11.76 -24.50
N ASP A 254 27.58 -12.87 -24.30
CA ASP A 254 27.26 -14.15 -24.90
C ASP A 254 25.94 -14.73 -24.37
N GLN A 255 25.67 -14.60 -23.08
CA GLN A 255 24.37 -14.97 -22.51
C GLN A 255 23.23 -14.13 -23.10
N LEU A 256 23.42 -12.82 -23.22
CA LEU A 256 22.44 -11.89 -23.79
C LEU A 256 22.10 -12.27 -25.24
N LYS A 257 23.10 -12.46 -26.09
CA LYS A 257 22.91 -12.88 -27.48
C LYS A 257 22.25 -14.25 -27.60
N LYS A 258 22.65 -15.21 -26.76
CA LYS A 258 22.11 -16.58 -26.82
C LYS A 258 20.65 -16.65 -26.36
N ARG A 259 20.30 -15.95 -25.29
CA ARG A 259 18.96 -16.05 -24.65
C ARG A 259 17.97 -15.03 -25.18
N TYR A 260 18.44 -13.86 -25.63
CA TYR A 260 17.63 -12.70 -25.97
C TYR A 260 18.10 -12.02 -27.26
N SER A 261 18.43 -12.79 -28.30
CA SER A 261 19.02 -12.32 -29.58
C SER A 261 18.25 -11.20 -30.28
N GLY A 262 16.90 -11.19 -30.12
CA GLY A 262 16.03 -10.17 -30.73
C GLY A 262 15.80 -8.94 -29.82
N SER A 263 16.39 -8.89 -28.62
CA SER A 263 16.16 -7.77 -27.70
C SER A 263 16.91 -6.51 -28.13
N ARG A 264 16.39 -5.36 -27.72
CA ARG A 264 17.06 -4.07 -27.94
C ARG A 264 18.46 -4.05 -27.29
N GLU A 265 18.60 -4.70 -26.16
CA GLU A 265 19.84 -4.79 -25.40
C GLU A 265 20.91 -5.63 -26.13
N ALA A 266 20.50 -6.74 -26.77
CA ALA A 266 21.41 -7.55 -27.58
C ALA A 266 21.89 -6.77 -28.80
N LEU A 267 20.99 -6.08 -29.48
CA LEU A 267 21.35 -5.21 -30.61
C LEU A 267 22.25 -4.04 -30.20
N ALA A 268 22.04 -3.45 -29.01
CA ALA A 268 22.91 -2.42 -28.48
C ALA A 268 24.31 -2.96 -28.15
N TYR A 269 24.38 -4.17 -27.60
CA TYR A 269 25.66 -4.84 -27.33
C TYR A 269 26.47 -5.08 -28.61
N GLU A 270 25.82 -5.60 -29.66
CA GLU A 270 26.47 -5.87 -30.96
C GLU A 270 26.99 -4.60 -31.64
N ARG A 271 26.28 -3.49 -31.49
CA ARG A 271 26.71 -2.17 -32.00
C ARG A 271 27.74 -1.47 -31.12
N GLY A 272 28.03 -2.00 -29.95
CA GLY A 272 28.90 -1.34 -28.98
C GLY A 272 28.31 -0.07 -28.37
N ALA A 273 26.97 0.08 -28.35
CA ALA A 273 26.25 1.27 -27.88
C ALA A 273 26.07 1.27 -26.35
N PHE A 274 27.15 1.22 -25.60
CA PHE A 274 27.15 1.05 -24.15
C PHE A 274 26.74 2.31 -23.35
N ASP A 275 26.70 3.44 -23.99
CA ASP A 275 26.48 4.75 -23.33
C ASP A 275 25.06 5.30 -23.59
N GLU A 276 24.23 4.53 -24.31
CA GLU A 276 22.81 4.82 -24.57
C GLU A 276 21.86 4.39 -23.43
#